data_258797912970288afdbafe31a0cad39b
#
_entry.id   258797912970288afdbafe31a0cad39b
#
_cell.length_a   1.000
_cell.length_b   1.000
_cell.length_c   1.000
_cell.angle_alpha   90.00
_cell.angle_beta   90.00
_cell.angle_gamma   90.00
#
_symmetry.space_group_name_H-M   'P 1'
#
loop_
_entity.id
_entity.type
_entity.pdbx_description
1 polymer ?
#
loop_
_entity_poly.entity_id
_entity_poly.type
_entity_poly.pdbx_seq_one_letter_code
_entity_poly.pdbx_strand_id
1 'polypeptide(L)'
;RGSSPGRAVIQTVNPEENVIELAKTQDYEAFYEEEILTRKLMIYPPYCDICLVCVSSQSREDAQDAINSIFTRIKEIINNTPSIKVIILGPAPAAIPKVSNRYRYRMIIKCKNNSEFRKMLRNAIDIKRRNDVSIAVDVNPETVI
;
A
#
# COMPACT_ATOMS: atom_id res chain seq x y z
N ARG A 1 9.53 29.53 20.58
CA ARG A 1 8.16 29.73 21.09
C ARG A 1 8.21 30.88 22.07
N GLY A 2 8.05 32.09 21.56
CA GLY A 2 8.04 33.32 22.38
C GLY A 2 6.65 33.94 22.40
N SER A 3 6.57 35.18 22.86
CA SER A 3 5.33 35.97 22.97
C SER A 3 4.80 36.50 21.62
N SER A 4 5.53 36.29 20.51
CA SER A 4 5.12 36.75 19.20
C SER A 4 4.20 35.71 18.52
N PRO A 5 3.12 36.13 17.84
CA PRO A 5 2.27 35.23 17.10
C PRO A 5 3.05 34.56 15.94
N GLY A 6 2.99 33.25 15.85
CA GLY A 6 3.59 32.49 14.76
C GLY A 6 2.72 32.61 13.49
N ARG A 7 3.38 32.60 12.33
CA ARG A 7 2.71 32.50 11.03
C ARG A 7 3.16 31.23 10.32
N ALA A 8 2.21 30.37 9.91
CA ALA A 8 2.45 29.25 9.04
C ALA A 8 1.99 29.60 7.62
N VAL A 9 2.72 29.14 6.61
CA VAL A 9 2.37 29.31 5.20
C VAL A 9 2.35 27.95 4.55
N ILE A 10 1.24 27.62 3.89
CA ILE A 10 1.08 26.40 3.09
C ILE A 10 1.24 26.79 1.62
N GLN A 11 2.22 26.22 0.95
CA GLN A 11 2.39 26.35 -0.50
C GLN A 11 1.84 25.10 -1.18
N THR A 12 0.91 25.29 -2.11
CA THR A 12 0.24 24.20 -2.82
C THR A 12 -0.11 24.63 -4.25
N VAL A 13 -0.23 23.65 -5.15
CA VAL A 13 -0.73 23.88 -6.51
C VAL A 13 -2.27 23.81 -6.58
N ASN A 14 -2.90 23.26 -5.53
CA ASN A 14 -4.36 23.12 -5.41
C ASN A 14 -4.85 23.81 -4.13
N PRO A 15 -4.90 25.15 -4.06
CA PRO A 15 -5.28 25.86 -2.86
C PRO A 15 -6.76 25.68 -2.46
N GLU A 16 -7.59 25.23 -3.39
CA GLU A 16 -9.03 25.01 -3.19
C GLU A 16 -9.34 23.58 -2.68
N GLU A 17 -8.33 22.75 -2.46
CA GLU A 17 -8.51 21.43 -1.83
C GLU A 17 -9.11 21.60 -0.44
N ASN A 18 -10.19 20.87 -0.15
CA ASN A 18 -10.91 21.00 1.12
C ASN A 18 -10.03 20.76 2.34
N VAL A 19 -9.08 19.84 2.24
CA VAL A 19 -8.07 19.59 3.28
C VAL A 19 -7.25 20.84 3.60
N ILE A 20 -6.93 21.67 2.59
CA ILE A 20 -6.17 22.92 2.79
C ILE A 20 -7.03 23.97 3.51
N GLU A 21 -8.31 24.06 3.16
CA GLU A 21 -9.25 24.98 3.84
C GLU A 21 -9.45 24.58 5.31
N LEU A 22 -9.65 23.30 5.58
CA LEU A 22 -9.77 22.78 6.94
C LEU A 22 -8.46 22.99 7.75
N ALA A 23 -7.30 22.85 7.10
CA ALA A 23 -6.01 23.12 7.72
C ALA A 23 -5.83 24.61 8.09
N LYS A 24 -6.35 25.56 7.27
CA LYS A 24 -6.32 27.00 7.57
C LYS A 24 -7.13 27.35 8.81
N THR A 25 -8.28 26.73 8.98
CA THR A 25 -9.17 26.95 10.12
C THR A 25 -8.75 26.13 11.35
N GLN A 26 -7.84 25.17 11.17
CA GLN A 26 -7.42 24.19 12.20
C GLN A 26 -8.62 23.39 12.74
N ASP A 27 -9.63 23.17 11.92
CA ASP A 27 -10.81 22.39 12.26
C ASP A 27 -10.52 20.90 12.11
N TYR A 28 -9.97 20.31 13.15
CA TYR A 28 -9.61 18.89 13.18
C TYR A 28 -10.85 17.99 13.15
N GLU A 29 -11.94 18.39 13.80
CA GLU A 29 -13.15 17.55 13.88
C GLU A 29 -13.81 17.44 12.50
N ALA A 30 -14.00 18.54 11.80
CA ALA A 30 -14.52 18.52 10.44
C ALA A 30 -13.61 17.75 9.48
N PHE A 31 -12.28 17.92 9.59
CA PHE A 31 -11.32 17.12 8.83
C PHE A 31 -11.46 15.62 9.11
N TYR A 32 -11.55 15.24 10.40
CA TYR A 32 -11.69 13.84 10.80
C TYR A 32 -12.97 13.21 10.25
N GLU A 33 -14.10 13.88 10.38
CA GLU A 33 -15.40 13.39 9.90
C GLU A 33 -15.40 13.15 8.39
N GLU A 34 -14.84 14.05 7.61
CA GLU A 34 -14.75 13.91 6.16
C GLU A 34 -13.78 12.80 5.75
N GLU A 35 -12.58 12.79 6.34
CA GLU A 35 -11.55 11.81 6.04
C GLU A 35 -12.00 10.39 6.41
N ILE A 36 -12.67 10.21 7.56
CA ILE A 36 -13.11 8.88 7.99
C ILE A 36 -14.21 8.31 7.09
N LEU A 37 -15.10 9.16 6.55
CA LEU A 37 -16.09 8.75 5.57
C LEU A 37 -15.43 8.31 4.26
N THR A 38 -14.49 9.08 3.77
CA THR A 38 -13.71 8.75 2.57
C THR A 38 -12.98 7.42 2.74
N ARG A 39 -12.30 7.20 3.86
CA ARG A 39 -11.64 5.94 4.17
C ARG A 39 -12.59 4.76 4.23
N LYS A 40 -13.80 4.96 4.76
CA LYS A 40 -14.84 3.93 4.79
C LYS A 40 -15.29 3.55 3.38
N LEU A 41 -15.59 4.54 2.55
CA LEU A 41 -16.03 4.33 1.16
C LEU A 41 -14.95 3.63 0.32
N MET A 42 -13.70 4.02 0.49
CA MET A 42 -12.57 3.49 -0.26
C MET A 42 -11.99 2.21 0.35
N ILE A 43 -12.51 1.74 1.47
CA ILE A 43 -11.98 0.59 2.23
C ILE A 43 -10.49 0.81 2.52
N TYR A 44 -10.16 1.86 3.28
CA TYR A 44 -8.82 2.13 3.82
C TYR A 44 -8.79 1.95 5.34
N PRO A 45 -7.62 1.84 5.95
CA PRO A 45 -7.52 1.82 7.42
C PRO A 45 -8.25 3.00 8.06
N PRO A 46 -9.00 2.79 9.14
CA PRO A 46 -9.05 1.59 10.01
C PRO A 46 -10.04 0.50 9.56
N TYR A 47 -10.69 0.62 8.40
CA TYR A 47 -11.71 -0.33 7.93
C TYR A 47 -11.14 -1.59 7.26
N CYS A 48 -9.85 -1.61 6.95
CA CYS A 48 -9.11 -2.79 6.53
C CYS A 48 -7.66 -2.68 7.01
N ASP A 49 -6.91 -3.75 6.85
CA ASP A 49 -5.45 -3.74 6.88
C ASP A 49 -4.89 -3.62 5.45
N ILE A 50 -3.71 -3.07 5.33
CA ILE A 50 -2.98 -3.00 4.06
C ILE A 50 -1.76 -3.90 4.15
N CYS A 51 -1.58 -4.75 3.16
CA CYS A 51 -0.35 -5.52 2.99
C CYS A 51 0.31 -5.12 1.67
N LEU A 52 1.55 -4.67 1.74
CA LEU A 52 2.38 -4.32 0.61
C LEU A 52 3.34 -5.48 0.31
N VAL A 53 3.26 -6.01 -0.90
CA VAL A 53 4.23 -6.99 -1.41
C VAL A 53 5.10 -6.30 -2.43
N CYS A 54 6.41 -6.25 -2.18
CA CYS A 54 7.41 -5.69 -3.08
C CYS A 54 8.35 -6.78 -3.57
N VAL A 55 8.63 -6.77 -4.87
CA VAL A 55 9.63 -7.63 -5.49
C VAL A 55 10.68 -6.77 -6.15
N SER A 56 11.94 -7.13 -6.01
CA SER A 56 13.03 -6.44 -6.69
C SER A 56 14.07 -7.41 -7.25
N SER A 57 14.63 -7.07 -8.42
CA SER A 57 15.71 -7.81 -9.11
C SER A 57 16.54 -6.86 -9.96
N GLN A 58 17.76 -7.25 -10.31
CA GLN A 58 18.58 -6.56 -11.32
C GLN A 58 18.00 -6.77 -12.73
N SER A 59 17.29 -7.89 -12.97
CA SER A 59 16.53 -8.15 -14.17
C SER A 59 15.09 -7.65 -14.01
N ARG A 60 14.63 -6.83 -14.97
CA ARG A 60 13.25 -6.35 -15.01
C ARG A 60 12.27 -7.52 -15.18
N GLU A 61 12.60 -8.46 -16.07
CA GLU A 61 11.78 -9.63 -16.36
C GLU A 61 11.65 -10.51 -15.13
N ASP A 62 12.74 -10.81 -14.43
CA ASP A 62 12.72 -11.66 -13.24
C ASP A 62 11.88 -11.04 -12.11
N ALA A 63 11.96 -9.71 -11.94
CA ALA A 63 11.13 -9.02 -10.94
C ALA A 63 9.63 -9.07 -11.32
N GLN A 64 9.32 -8.89 -12.60
CA GLN A 64 7.96 -8.92 -13.10
C GLN A 64 7.37 -10.33 -13.04
N ASP A 65 8.12 -11.34 -13.45
CA ASP A 65 7.68 -12.74 -13.41
C ASP A 65 7.45 -13.21 -11.97
N ALA A 66 8.33 -12.82 -11.06
CA ALA A 66 8.18 -13.19 -9.66
C ALA A 66 6.92 -12.59 -9.03
N ILE A 67 6.63 -11.29 -9.25
CA ILE A 67 5.43 -10.69 -8.68
C ILE A 67 4.14 -11.23 -9.34
N ASN A 68 4.17 -11.51 -10.64
CA ASN A 68 3.06 -12.14 -11.35
C ASN A 68 2.80 -13.56 -10.84
N SER A 69 3.86 -14.33 -10.56
CA SER A 69 3.75 -15.67 -9.98
C SER A 69 3.08 -15.61 -8.60
N ILE A 70 3.48 -14.66 -7.75
CA ILE A 70 2.84 -14.45 -6.44
C ILE A 70 1.36 -14.09 -6.61
N PHE A 71 1.05 -13.17 -7.52
CA PHE A 71 -0.33 -12.75 -7.80
C PHE A 71 -1.21 -13.93 -8.23
N THR A 72 -0.72 -14.76 -9.16
CA THR A 72 -1.44 -15.95 -9.65
C THR A 72 -1.71 -16.93 -8.50
N ARG A 73 -0.71 -17.23 -7.69
CA ARG A 73 -0.87 -18.10 -6.52
C ARG A 73 -1.87 -17.56 -5.50
N ILE A 74 -1.85 -16.25 -5.23
CA ILE A 74 -2.85 -15.63 -4.35
C ILE A 74 -4.24 -15.84 -4.92
N LYS A 75 -4.45 -15.60 -6.22
CA LYS A 75 -5.73 -15.81 -6.90
C LYS A 75 -6.22 -17.25 -6.80
N GLU A 76 -5.34 -18.21 -7.02
CA GLU A 76 -5.66 -19.64 -6.90
C GLU A 76 -6.09 -20.02 -5.48
N ILE A 77 -5.35 -19.53 -4.46
CA ILE A 77 -5.69 -19.83 -3.06
C ILE A 77 -7.04 -19.20 -2.69
N ILE A 78 -7.28 -17.94 -3.08
CA ILE A 78 -8.54 -17.25 -2.79
C ILE A 78 -9.73 -17.95 -3.44
N ASN A 79 -9.60 -18.39 -4.68
CA ASN A 79 -10.65 -19.13 -5.38
C ASN A 79 -11.04 -20.43 -4.66
N ASN A 80 -10.07 -21.05 -4.01
CA ASN A 80 -10.28 -22.28 -3.22
C ASN A 80 -10.60 -22.04 -1.74
N THR A 81 -10.57 -20.78 -1.29
CA THR A 81 -10.77 -20.41 0.12
C THR A 81 -11.67 -19.15 0.22
N PRO A 82 -12.99 -19.30 0.02
CA PRO A 82 -13.94 -18.17 -0.03
C PRO A 82 -14.00 -17.31 1.26
N SER A 83 -13.48 -17.83 2.39
CA SER A 83 -13.38 -17.10 3.66
C SER A 83 -12.36 -15.94 3.58
N ILE A 84 -11.36 -16.03 2.72
CA ILE A 84 -10.33 -14.99 2.55
C ILE A 84 -10.86 -13.95 1.56
N LYS A 85 -11.28 -12.79 2.09
CA LYS A 85 -11.70 -11.66 1.27
C LYS A 85 -10.58 -10.64 1.21
N VAL A 86 -10.14 -10.30 -0.01
CA VAL A 86 -9.11 -9.29 -0.27
C VAL A 86 -9.43 -8.49 -1.52
N ILE A 87 -8.91 -7.25 -1.58
CA ILE A 87 -8.87 -6.44 -2.79
C ILE A 87 -7.40 -6.26 -3.15
N ILE A 88 -7.03 -6.62 -4.38
CA ILE A 88 -5.66 -6.56 -4.86
C ILE A 88 -5.53 -5.42 -5.87
N LEU A 89 -4.60 -4.52 -5.63
CA LEU A 89 -4.21 -3.43 -6.51
C LEU A 89 -2.82 -3.71 -7.08
N GLY A 90 -2.71 -3.78 -8.38
CA GLY A 90 -1.52 -4.25 -9.09
C GLY A 90 -1.63 -5.72 -9.49
N PRO A 91 -0.51 -6.41 -9.80
CA PRO A 91 0.88 -5.92 -9.71
C PRO A 91 1.21 -4.79 -10.68
N ALA A 92 2.08 -3.88 -10.25
CA ALA A 92 2.53 -2.73 -11.03
C ALA A 92 3.99 -2.36 -10.67
N PRO A 93 4.70 -1.61 -11.55
CA PRO A 93 5.96 -1.00 -11.15
C PRO A 93 5.78 -0.15 -9.88
N ALA A 94 6.77 -0.14 -8.99
CA ALA A 94 6.76 0.74 -7.83
C ALA A 94 6.80 2.22 -8.27
N ALA A 95 6.40 3.15 -7.39
CA ALA A 95 6.42 4.59 -7.69
C ALA A 95 7.83 5.06 -8.10
N ILE A 96 8.87 4.48 -7.48
CA ILE A 96 10.25 4.58 -7.97
C ILE A 96 10.63 3.22 -8.55
N PRO A 97 10.53 3.04 -9.89
CA PRO A 97 10.63 1.72 -10.52
C PRO A 97 12.03 1.11 -10.49
N LYS A 98 13.08 1.93 -10.27
CA LYS A 98 14.47 1.46 -10.21
C LYS A 98 15.24 2.21 -9.14
N VAL A 99 15.83 1.46 -8.19
CA VAL A 99 16.68 1.98 -7.12
C VAL A 99 17.91 1.08 -7.00
N SER A 100 19.09 1.67 -6.88
CA SER A 100 20.37 0.93 -6.73
C SER A 100 20.52 -0.20 -7.75
N ASN A 101 20.23 0.10 -9.02
CA ASN A 101 20.27 -0.82 -10.16
C ASN A 101 19.33 -2.03 -10.05
N ARG A 102 18.29 -1.95 -9.21
CA ARG A 102 17.26 -2.99 -9.07
C ARG A 102 15.91 -2.47 -9.52
N TYR A 103 15.23 -3.20 -10.39
CA TYR A 103 13.86 -2.96 -10.80
C TYR A 103 12.91 -3.40 -9.69
N ARG A 104 11.88 -2.61 -9.44
CA ARG A 104 10.93 -2.80 -8.34
C ARG A 104 9.51 -2.88 -8.85
N TYR A 105 8.81 -3.93 -8.46
CA TYR A 105 7.38 -4.12 -8.66
C TYR A 105 6.69 -4.25 -7.32
N ARG A 106 5.43 -3.82 -7.26
CA ARG A 106 4.64 -3.89 -6.03
C ARG A 106 3.21 -4.34 -6.30
N MET A 107 2.60 -4.84 -5.26
CA MET A 107 1.20 -5.19 -5.18
C MET A 107 0.69 -4.79 -3.80
N ILE A 108 -0.46 -4.10 -3.74
CA ILE A 108 -1.12 -3.70 -2.50
C ILE A 108 -2.32 -4.62 -2.31
N ILE A 109 -2.45 -5.20 -1.13
CA ILE A 109 -3.55 -6.09 -0.78
C ILE A 109 -4.30 -5.46 0.40
N LYS A 110 -5.55 -5.04 0.18
CA LYS A 110 -6.46 -4.67 1.25
C LYS A 110 -7.07 -5.95 1.81
N CYS A 111 -6.94 -6.17 3.10
CA CYS A 111 -7.26 -7.44 3.73
C CYS A 111 -7.75 -7.26 5.17
N LYS A 112 -8.12 -8.37 5.80
CA LYS A 112 -8.17 -8.51 7.24
C LYS A 112 -6.94 -9.31 7.67
N ASN A 113 -6.02 -8.68 8.41
CA ASN A 113 -4.77 -9.31 8.83
C ASN A 113 -4.99 -10.33 9.95
N ASN A 114 -5.55 -11.48 9.58
CA ASN A 114 -5.77 -12.61 10.47
C ASN A 114 -4.79 -13.77 10.17
N SER A 115 -4.89 -14.85 10.96
CA SER A 115 -4.03 -16.04 10.80
C SER A 115 -4.20 -16.71 9.44
N GLU A 116 -5.41 -16.74 8.91
CA GLU A 116 -5.74 -17.36 7.62
C GLU A 116 -5.14 -16.57 6.46
N PHE A 117 -5.26 -15.24 6.46
CA PHE A 117 -4.60 -14.36 5.50
C PHE A 117 -3.07 -14.52 5.53
N ARG A 118 -2.47 -14.51 6.74
CA ARG A 118 -1.01 -14.68 6.88
C ARG A 118 -0.52 -16.04 6.39
N LYS A 119 -1.29 -17.11 6.60
CA LYS A 119 -0.97 -18.45 6.06
C LYS A 119 -1.06 -18.46 4.54
N MET A 120 -2.11 -17.89 3.97
CA MET A 120 -2.28 -17.72 2.53
C MET A 120 -1.10 -16.97 1.91
N LEU A 121 -0.76 -15.82 2.48
CA LEU A 121 0.33 -14.98 1.96
C LEU A 121 1.68 -15.68 2.03
N ARG A 122 1.99 -16.36 3.13
CA ARG A 122 3.22 -17.16 3.28
C ARG A 122 3.33 -18.23 2.19
N ASN A 123 2.24 -18.94 1.92
CA ASN A 123 2.20 -19.96 0.87
C ASN A 123 2.35 -19.33 -0.53
N ALA A 124 1.77 -18.14 -0.75
CA ALA A 124 1.84 -17.47 -2.04
C ALA A 124 3.24 -16.93 -2.37
N ILE A 125 3.99 -16.42 -1.37
CA ILE A 125 5.34 -15.88 -1.58
C ILE A 125 6.43 -16.97 -1.64
N ASP A 126 6.11 -18.20 -1.27
CA ASP A 126 7.02 -19.36 -1.39
C ASP A 126 7.06 -19.85 -2.85
N ILE A 127 7.62 -19.02 -3.71
CA ILE A 127 7.80 -19.31 -5.13
C ILE A 127 9.25 -19.74 -5.43
N LYS A 128 9.43 -20.57 -6.47
CA LYS A 128 10.75 -20.81 -7.03
C LYS A 128 11.22 -19.52 -7.72
N ARG A 129 12.30 -18.92 -7.22
CA ARG A 129 12.84 -17.65 -7.70
C ARG A 129 14.33 -17.75 -8.01
N ARG A 130 14.83 -16.85 -8.85
CA ARG A 130 16.28 -16.70 -9.10
C ARG A 130 16.96 -16.05 -7.90
N ASN A 131 18.26 -16.29 -7.75
CA ASN A 131 19.01 -15.92 -6.54
C ASN A 131 19.03 -14.42 -6.24
N ASP A 132 18.91 -13.54 -7.26
CA ASP A 132 18.91 -12.10 -7.08
C ASP A 132 17.52 -11.50 -6.83
N VAL A 133 16.44 -12.29 -6.96
CA VAL A 133 15.07 -11.83 -6.68
C VAL A 133 14.83 -11.72 -5.19
N SER A 134 14.55 -10.52 -4.72
CA SER A 134 14.16 -10.24 -3.33
C SER A 134 12.67 -9.99 -3.25
N ILE A 135 12.03 -10.56 -2.22
CA ILE A 135 10.62 -10.34 -1.90
C ILE A 135 10.55 -9.73 -0.50
N ALA A 136 9.89 -8.61 -0.37
CA ALA A 136 9.60 -7.95 0.89
C ALA A 136 8.08 -7.86 1.08
N VAL A 137 7.63 -8.09 2.30
CA VAL A 137 6.23 -7.97 2.71
C VAL A 137 6.17 -7.04 3.90
N ASP A 138 5.33 -6.01 3.79
CA ASP A 138 5.09 -5.06 4.85
C ASP A 138 3.58 -4.99 5.14
N VAL A 139 3.21 -5.09 6.41
CA VAL A 139 1.81 -5.07 6.86
C VAL A 139 1.56 -3.78 7.60
N ASN A 140 0.55 -3.05 7.16
CA ASN A 140 0.21 -1.71 7.62
C ASN A 140 1.42 -0.75 7.52
N PRO A 141 2.05 -0.65 6.34
CA PRO A 141 3.18 0.24 6.15
C PRO A 141 2.78 1.70 6.39
N GLU A 142 3.69 2.50 6.92
CA GLU A 142 3.49 3.95 7.10
C GLU A 142 3.28 4.65 5.75
N THR A 143 3.93 4.14 4.70
CA THR A 143 3.77 4.63 3.33
C THR A 143 3.65 3.48 2.35
N VAL A 144 2.82 3.64 1.32
CA VAL A 144 2.63 2.67 0.23
C VAL A 144 3.32 3.12 -1.08
N ILE A 145 4.40 3.89 -0.95
CA ILE A 145 5.17 4.44 -2.08
C ILE A 145 6.11 3.40 -2.68
#